data_6be8f387046458121cba25d075beaaa5
#
_entry.id   6be8f387046458121cba25d075beaaa5
#
_cell.length_a   1.000
_cell.length_b   1.000
_cell.length_c   1.000
_cell.angle_alpha   90.00
_cell.angle_beta   90.00
_cell.angle_gamma   90.00
#
_symmetry.space_group_name_H-M   'P 1'
#
loop_
_entity.id
_entity.type
_entity.pdbx_description
1 polymer ?
#
loop_
_entity_poly.entity_id
_entity_poly.type
_entity_poly.pdbx_seq_one_letter_code
_entity_poly.pdbx_strand_id
1 'polypeptide(L)'
;PICGPILGGWISDNIHWGWIFFINVPIGLAVVLISWKILEGRESRISHQPVNTIGLILLALGVGALQLMLDQGRELDWFNSTEIVVLTIIAAVGLIALIIWELTDDNPVVDVSLFKSRNFTVGCVSTSLAFLVYSGTVVLIPLLLQQVYNYTATWAGLAAAPVGLLPILLAPIIGKFGNKIDMRILITVSFMVYALTFYWRAVTFEPEMTFMDVALPQFVQGLAVACFFMPLTTITLSGLPPEKMASASSLFNFLRTLAGSVGTSLTTFMWYNREAVHHTQLTEAITPYNPISQQFFQTMANFGLNEQQTASYLARQITAQGFIIGANEIFWLSAITFLALFI
;
A
#
# COMPACT_ATOMS: atom_id res chain seq x y z
N PRO A 1 -11.86 -4.33 6.92
CA PRO A 1 -10.57 -3.65 7.22
C PRO A 1 -10.13 -3.80 8.68
N ILE A 2 -11.04 -3.76 9.68
CA ILE A 2 -10.70 -3.84 11.12
C ILE A 2 -10.16 -5.22 11.49
N CYS A 3 -10.88 -6.29 11.10
CA CYS A 3 -10.54 -7.64 11.52
C CYS A 3 -9.18 -8.12 10.99
N GLY A 4 -8.77 -7.66 9.79
CA GLY A 4 -7.52 -8.08 9.17
C GLY A 4 -6.29 -7.78 10.03
N PRO A 5 -5.99 -6.52 10.34
CA PRO A 5 -4.85 -6.14 11.16
C PRO A 5 -4.88 -6.76 12.57
N ILE A 6 -6.06 -6.79 13.21
CA ILE A 6 -6.19 -7.34 14.58
C ILE A 6 -5.98 -8.86 14.58
N LEU A 7 -6.69 -9.59 13.72
CA LEU A 7 -6.56 -11.04 13.65
C LEU A 7 -5.17 -11.47 13.17
N GLY A 8 -4.65 -10.78 12.15
CA GLY A 8 -3.32 -11.06 11.63
C GLY A 8 -2.24 -10.86 12.70
N GLY A 9 -2.30 -9.75 13.43
CA GLY A 9 -1.38 -9.48 14.53
C GLY A 9 -1.49 -10.51 15.67
N TRP A 10 -2.72 -10.80 16.12
CA TRP A 10 -2.96 -11.76 17.20
C TRP A 10 -2.51 -13.18 16.84
N ILE A 11 -2.81 -13.64 15.62
CA ILE A 11 -2.38 -14.95 15.12
C ILE A 11 -0.87 -15.05 15.07
N SER A 12 -0.21 -13.99 14.59
CA SER A 12 1.24 -13.93 14.47
C SER A 12 1.94 -14.05 15.82
N ASP A 13 1.42 -13.37 16.85
CA ASP A 13 2.04 -13.34 18.18
C ASP A 13 1.70 -14.60 19.02
N ASN A 14 0.50 -15.21 18.85
CA ASN A 14 0.01 -16.22 19.79
C ASN A 14 -0.02 -17.64 19.24
N ILE A 15 0.01 -17.83 17.90
CA ILE A 15 -0.06 -19.17 17.29
C ILE A 15 1.16 -19.39 16.41
N HIS A 16 1.06 -19.05 15.14
CA HIS A 16 2.12 -19.12 14.15
C HIS A 16 1.70 -18.31 12.92
N TRP A 17 2.60 -17.52 12.36
CA TRP A 17 2.30 -16.64 11.23
C TRP A 17 1.64 -17.36 10.02
N GLY A 18 1.96 -18.61 9.78
CA GLY A 18 1.35 -19.43 8.70
C GLY A 18 -0.18 -19.57 8.80
N TRP A 19 -0.76 -19.46 10.00
CA TRP A 19 -2.20 -19.52 10.17
C TRP A 19 -2.96 -18.33 9.58
N ILE A 20 -2.27 -17.20 9.33
CA ILE A 20 -2.83 -16.06 8.60
C ILE A 20 -3.31 -16.49 7.20
N PHE A 21 -2.61 -17.43 6.58
CA PHE A 21 -3.01 -18.00 5.28
C PHE A 21 -4.07 -19.08 5.42
N PHE A 22 -3.92 -19.98 6.39
CA PHE A 22 -4.86 -21.09 6.60
C PHE A 22 -6.26 -20.65 6.99
N ILE A 23 -6.43 -19.53 7.70
CA ILE A 23 -7.76 -19.00 8.05
C ILE A 23 -8.59 -18.62 6.81
N ASN A 24 -7.93 -18.31 5.69
CA ASN A 24 -8.62 -17.99 4.44
C ASN A 24 -9.20 -19.23 3.74
N VAL A 25 -8.70 -20.45 4.03
CA VAL A 25 -9.16 -21.68 3.39
C VAL A 25 -10.64 -21.99 3.75
N PRO A 26 -11.05 -22.07 5.03
CA PRO A 26 -12.46 -22.31 5.37
C PRO A 26 -13.38 -21.17 4.89
N ILE A 27 -12.92 -19.91 4.93
CA ILE A 27 -13.68 -18.78 4.43
C ILE A 27 -13.87 -18.89 2.91
N GLY A 28 -12.80 -19.20 2.17
CA GLY A 28 -12.85 -19.40 0.73
C GLY A 28 -13.78 -20.56 0.33
N LEU A 29 -13.71 -21.70 1.03
CA LEU A 29 -14.62 -22.82 0.81
C LEU A 29 -16.08 -22.44 1.07
N ALA A 30 -16.36 -21.71 2.16
CA ALA A 30 -17.70 -21.23 2.45
C ALA A 30 -18.22 -20.29 1.35
N VAL A 31 -17.39 -19.35 0.88
CA VAL A 31 -17.74 -18.44 -0.23
C VAL A 31 -18.04 -19.22 -1.50
N VAL A 32 -17.21 -20.20 -1.87
CA VAL A 32 -17.44 -21.04 -3.07
C VAL A 32 -18.77 -21.78 -2.96
N LEU A 33 -19.04 -22.46 -1.83
CA LEU A 33 -20.27 -23.22 -1.64
C LEU A 33 -21.52 -22.34 -1.66
N ILE A 34 -21.47 -21.19 -0.99
CA ILE A 34 -22.58 -20.24 -0.94
C ILE A 34 -22.82 -19.63 -2.33
N SER A 35 -21.76 -19.21 -3.02
CA SER A 35 -21.86 -18.63 -4.36
C SER A 35 -22.40 -19.64 -5.37
N TRP A 36 -21.92 -20.87 -5.32
CA TRP A 36 -22.43 -21.96 -6.17
C TRP A 36 -23.95 -22.13 -6.01
N LYS A 37 -24.40 -22.24 -4.75
CA LYS A 37 -25.84 -22.44 -4.45
C LYS A 37 -26.72 -21.23 -4.85
N ILE A 38 -26.20 -19.99 -4.70
CA ILE A 38 -26.98 -18.78 -5.03
C ILE A 38 -27.02 -18.54 -6.55
N LEU A 39 -25.94 -18.85 -7.26
CA LEU A 39 -25.81 -18.64 -8.69
C LEU A 39 -26.37 -19.79 -9.53
N GLU A 40 -26.63 -20.94 -8.91
CA GLU A 40 -27.26 -22.08 -9.57
C GLU A 40 -28.60 -21.65 -10.20
N GLY A 41 -28.73 -21.80 -11.53
CA GLY A 41 -29.90 -21.37 -12.29
C GLY A 41 -29.97 -19.89 -12.65
N ARG A 42 -28.98 -19.08 -12.32
CA ARG A 42 -28.86 -17.67 -12.72
C ARG A 42 -27.75 -17.43 -13.74
N GLU A 43 -27.38 -18.46 -14.48
CA GLU A 43 -26.33 -18.38 -15.48
C GLU A 43 -26.72 -17.40 -16.59
N SER A 44 -25.87 -16.42 -16.82
CA SER A 44 -25.93 -15.56 -18.00
C SER A 44 -25.56 -16.38 -19.25
N ARG A 45 -26.03 -15.95 -20.44
CA ARG A 45 -25.67 -16.62 -21.70
C ARG A 45 -24.14 -16.77 -21.80
N ILE A 46 -23.68 -18.00 -21.94
CA ILE A 46 -22.28 -18.32 -22.12
C ILE A 46 -21.85 -17.74 -23.48
N SER A 47 -20.94 -16.78 -23.45
CA SER A 47 -20.28 -16.27 -24.66
C SER A 47 -19.04 -17.13 -24.93
N HIS A 48 -19.05 -17.87 -26.03
CA HIS A 48 -17.91 -18.66 -26.49
C HIS A 48 -16.90 -17.79 -27.26
N GLN A 49 -16.38 -16.74 -26.61
CA GLN A 49 -15.28 -16.01 -27.23
C GLN A 49 -13.96 -16.77 -26.97
N PRO A 50 -13.08 -16.84 -27.98
CA PRO A 50 -11.77 -17.49 -27.79
C PRO A 50 -10.98 -16.73 -26.73
N VAL A 51 -10.43 -17.47 -25.76
CA VAL A 51 -9.57 -16.89 -24.73
C VAL A 51 -8.20 -16.57 -25.35
N ASN A 52 -7.77 -15.33 -25.25
CA ASN A 52 -6.43 -14.92 -25.68
C ASN A 52 -5.36 -15.45 -24.71
N THR A 53 -4.97 -16.72 -24.93
CA THR A 53 -4.00 -17.39 -24.06
C THR A 53 -2.63 -16.74 -24.11
N ILE A 54 -2.23 -16.20 -25.27
CA ILE A 54 -0.92 -15.56 -25.44
C ILE A 54 -0.88 -14.28 -24.64
N GLY A 55 -1.90 -13.42 -24.74
CA GLY A 55 -2.01 -12.21 -23.93
C GLY A 55 -1.98 -12.50 -22.43
N LEU A 56 -2.67 -13.54 -21.97
CA LEU A 56 -2.67 -13.95 -20.56
C LEU A 56 -1.29 -14.43 -20.09
N ILE A 57 -0.57 -15.20 -20.89
CA ILE A 57 0.79 -15.65 -20.58
C ILE A 57 1.76 -14.46 -20.51
N LEU A 58 1.71 -13.56 -21.49
CA LEU A 58 2.55 -12.35 -21.50
C LEU A 58 2.26 -11.45 -20.32
N LEU A 59 0.98 -11.28 -19.95
CA LEU A 59 0.56 -10.53 -18.77
C LEU A 59 1.12 -11.17 -17.48
N ALA A 60 0.94 -12.47 -17.32
CA ALA A 60 1.40 -13.19 -16.14
C ALA A 60 2.92 -13.15 -15.99
N LEU A 61 3.66 -13.37 -17.08
CA LEU A 61 5.13 -13.33 -17.09
C LEU A 61 5.65 -11.90 -16.88
N GLY A 62 5.12 -10.93 -17.63
CA GLY A 62 5.59 -9.54 -17.55
C GLY A 62 5.32 -8.89 -16.20
N VAL A 63 4.09 -8.99 -15.72
CA VAL A 63 3.69 -8.42 -14.41
C VAL A 63 4.27 -9.23 -13.25
N GLY A 64 4.27 -10.56 -13.35
CA GLY A 64 4.84 -11.43 -12.32
C GLY A 64 6.34 -11.21 -12.14
N ALA A 65 7.11 -11.13 -13.23
CA ALA A 65 8.52 -10.81 -13.16
C ALA A 65 8.80 -9.39 -12.63
N LEU A 66 7.99 -8.40 -13.03
CA LEU A 66 8.07 -7.04 -12.48
C LEU A 66 7.85 -7.03 -10.97
N GLN A 67 6.82 -7.74 -10.50
CA GLN A 67 6.50 -7.81 -9.09
C GLN A 67 7.61 -8.49 -8.28
N LEU A 68 8.10 -9.64 -8.75
CA LEU A 68 9.21 -10.34 -8.08
C LEU A 68 10.48 -9.48 -8.04
N MET A 69 10.78 -8.77 -9.13
CA MET A 69 11.90 -7.82 -9.18
C MET A 69 11.77 -6.72 -8.12
N LEU A 70 10.57 -6.15 -7.97
CA LEU A 70 10.33 -5.08 -7.00
C LEU A 70 10.38 -5.58 -5.56
N ASP A 71 9.82 -6.77 -5.29
CA ASP A 71 9.74 -7.34 -3.94
C ASP A 71 11.11 -7.84 -3.45
N GLN A 72 11.88 -8.50 -4.31
CA GLN A 72 13.19 -9.08 -3.96
C GLN A 72 14.38 -8.16 -4.24
N GLY A 73 14.15 -7.07 -4.98
CA GLY A 73 15.23 -6.18 -5.44
C GLY A 73 16.13 -5.69 -4.31
N ARG A 74 15.55 -5.38 -3.16
CA ARG A 74 16.33 -4.93 -2.01
C ARG A 74 17.16 -6.05 -1.37
N GLU A 75 16.58 -7.23 -1.19
CA GLU A 75 17.26 -8.36 -0.52
C GLU A 75 18.43 -8.89 -1.34
N LEU A 76 18.31 -8.78 -2.67
CA LEU A 76 19.30 -9.26 -3.63
C LEU A 76 20.21 -8.14 -4.18
N ASP A 77 20.24 -6.98 -3.53
CA ASP A 77 21.10 -5.83 -3.94
C ASP A 77 20.86 -5.35 -5.38
N TRP A 78 19.58 -5.33 -5.79
CA TRP A 78 19.13 -4.80 -7.08
C TRP A 78 19.92 -5.34 -8.28
N PHE A 79 20.37 -4.48 -9.16
CA PHE A 79 21.06 -4.84 -10.42
C PHE A 79 22.46 -5.44 -10.24
N ASN A 80 22.96 -5.55 -9.00
CA ASN A 80 24.16 -6.34 -8.72
C ASN A 80 23.87 -7.86 -8.71
N SER A 81 22.60 -8.26 -8.58
CA SER A 81 22.18 -9.66 -8.66
C SER A 81 21.80 -10.05 -10.09
N THR A 82 22.34 -11.15 -10.57
CA THR A 82 21.97 -11.73 -11.87
C THR A 82 20.47 -12.08 -11.93
N GLU A 83 19.90 -12.52 -10.83
CA GLU A 83 18.48 -12.87 -10.72
C GLU A 83 17.57 -11.66 -10.99
N ILE A 84 17.86 -10.53 -10.36
CA ILE A 84 17.11 -9.27 -10.57
C ILE A 84 17.28 -8.76 -12.00
N VAL A 85 18.46 -8.87 -12.58
CA VAL A 85 18.70 -8.51 -14.00
C VAL A 85 17.85 -9.37 -14.92
N VAL A 86 17.80 -10.69 -14.70
CA VAL A 86 16.98 -11.61 -15.49
C VAL A 86 15.50 -11.29 -15.34
N LEU A 87 15.00 -11.08 -14.12
CA LEU A 87 13.61 -10.68 -13.86
C LEU A 87 13.27 -9.36 -14.55
N THR A 88 14.18 -8.39 -14.54
CA THR A 88 14.00 -7.10 -15.23
C THR A 88 13.87 -7.27 -16.73
N ILE A 89 14.71 -8.11 -17.33
CA ILE A 89 14.64 -8.42 -18.77
C ILE A 89 13.32 -9.12 -19.12
N ILE A 90 12.92 -10.13 -18.34
CA ILE A 90 11.65 -10.84 -18.53
C ILE A 90 10.46 -9.88 -18.40
N ALA A 91 10.47 -9.00 -17.38
CA ALA A 91 9.44 -8.00 -17.18
C ALA A 91 9.36 -7.03 -18.37
N ALA A 92 10.49 -6.46 -18.77
CA ALA A 92 10.55 -5.50 -19.86
C ALA A 92 10.09 -6.12 -21.21
N VAL A 93 10.65 -7.28 -21.56
CA VAL A 93 10.28 -7.98 -22.80
C VAL A 93 8.83 -8.44 -22.76
N GLY A 94 8.37 -9.02 -21.63
CA GLY A 94 7.00 -9.48 -21.47
C GLY A 94 5.97 -8.35 -21.55
N LEU A 95 6.22 -7.21 -20.90
CA LEU A 95 5.31 -6.05 -20.95
C LEU A 95 5.31 -5.37 -22.32
N ILE A 96 6.46 -5.23 -22.98
CA ILE A 96 6.53 -4.67 -24.34
C ILE A 96 5.80 -5.60 -25.33
N ALA A 97 6.06 -6.91 -25.26
CA ALA A 97 5.39 -7.89 -26.09
C ALA A 97 3.86 -7.90 -25.83
N LEU A 98 3.44 -7.78 -24.57
CA LEU A 98 2.03 -7.65 -24.21
C LEU A 98 1.41 -6.43 -24.88
N ILE A 99 2.01 -5.26 -24.77
CA ILE A 99 1.48 -4.04 -25.38
C ILE A 99 1.34 -4.20 -26.90
N ILE A 100 2.36 -4.73 -27.57
CA ILE A 100 2.33 -4.98 -29.02
C ILE A 100 1.21 -5.96 -29.37
N TRP A 101 1.08 -7.06 -28.61
CA TRP A 101 0.06 -8.08 -28.80
C TRP A 101 -1.35 -7.51 -28.64
N GLU A 102 -1.60 -6.80 -27.53
CA GLU A 102 -2.91 -6.19 -27.24
C GLU A 102 -3.34 -5.12 -28.27
N LEU A 103 -2.39 -4.49 -28.96
CA LEU A 103 -2.68 -3.51 -30.02
C LEU A 103 -2.93 -4.18 -31.39
N THR A 104 -2.54 -5.43 -31.57
CA THR A 104 -2.58 -6.14 -32.87
C THR A 104 -3.61 -7.27 -32.90
N ASP A 105 -4.04 -7.79 -31.76
CA ASP A 105 -5.01 -8.88 -31.66
C ASP A 105 -6.45 -8.39 -31.76
N ASP A 106 -7.28 -9.12 -32.48
CA ASP A 106 -8.71 -8.84 -32.63
C ASP A 106 -9.53 -9.09 -31.35
N ASN A 107 -9.01 -9.91 -30.42
CA ASN A 107 -9.63 -10.24 -29.13
C ASN A 107 -8.69 -9.94 -27.96
N PRO A 108 -8.37 -8.66 -27.71
CA PRO A 108 -7.42 -8.29 -26.66
C PRO A 108 -7.93 -8.67 -25.27
N VAL A 109 -7.02 -9.10 -24.37
CA VAL A 109 -7.31 -9.30 -22.93
C VAL A 109 -7.59 -7.95 -22.26
N VAL A 110 -6.84 -6.94 -22.70
CA VAL A 110 -6.94 -5.55 -22.20
C VAL A 110 -7.52 -4.67 -23.30
N ASP A 111 -8.80 -4.34 -23.20
CA ASP A 111 -9.43 -3.42 -24.16
C ASP A 111 -8.90 -1.99 -24.01
N VAL A 112 -7.81 -1.69 -24.74
CA VAL A 112 -7.17 -0.36 -24.74
C VAL A 112 -8.14 0.73 -25.23
N SER A 113 -9.21 0.38 -25.98
CA SER A 113 -10.20 1.35 -26.43
C SER A 113 -10.96 2.04 -25.31
N LEU A 114 -10.99 1.44 -24.11
CA LEU A 114 -11.58 2.01 -22.89
C LEU A 114 -10.92 3.33 -22.48
N PHE A 115 -9.63 3.47 -22.75
CA PHE A 115 -8.87 4.70 -22.46
C PHE A 115 -9.24 5.88 -23.36
N LYS A 116 -10.08 5.69 -24.40
CA LYS A 116 -10.67 6.78 -25.16
C LYS A 116 -11.71 7.56 -24.33
N SER A 117 -12.29 6.92 -23.31
CA SER A 117 -13.20 7.60 -22.38
C SER A 117 -12.38 8.41 -21.36
N ARG A 118 -12.61 9.72 -21.32
CA ARG A 118 -11.92 10.62 -20.37
C ARG A 118 -12.15 10.20 -18.91
N ASN A 119 -13.40 9.86 -18.56
CA ASN A 119 -13.75 9.45 -17.20
C ASN A 119 -12.99 8.19 -16.78
N PHE A 120 -12.92 7.20 -17.68
CA PHE A 120 -12.20 5.96 -17.42
C PHE A 120 -10.71 6.20 -17.27
N THR A 121 -10.09 6.94 -18.17
CA THR A 121 -8.65 7.22 -18.13
C THR A 121 -8.24 7.99 -16.88
N VAL A 122 -8.91 9.12 -16.62
CA VAL A 122 -8.62 9.95 -15.43
C VAL A 122 -8.92 9.16 -14.16
N GLY A 123 -10.02 8.41 -14.12
CA GLY A 123 -10.36 7.56 -12.98
C GLY A 123 -9.34 6.46 -12.72
N CYS A 124 -8.86 5.75 -13.75
CA CYS A 124 -7.82 4.73 -13.63
C CYS A 124 -6.50 5.32 -13.13
N VAL A 125 -6.05 6.45 -13.71
CA VAL A 125 -4.80 7.10 -13.30
C VAL A 125 -4.90 7.59 -11.85
N SER A 126 -5.98 8.30 -11.50
CA SER A 126 -6.18 8.82 -10.14
C SER A 126 -6.27 7.69 -9.12
N THR A 127 -7.00 6.60 -9.44
CA THR A 127 -7.10 5.43 -8.55
C THR A 127 -5.76 4.73 -8.40
N SER A 128 -5.02 4.55 -9.48
CA SER A 128 -3.71 3.88 -9.44
C SER A 128 -2.71 4.68 -8.59
N LEU A 129 -2.61 5.99 -8.79
CA LEU A 129 -1.74 6.84 -7.98
C LEU A 129 -2.15 6.88 -6.51
N ALA A 130 -3.44 7.04 -6.23
CA ALA A 130 -3.96 7.04 -4.86
C ALA A 130 -3.73 5.69 -4.19
N PHE A 131 -3.93 4.58 -4.91
CA PHE A 131 -3.77 3.23 -4.36
C PHE A 131 -2.30 2.86 -4.16
N LEU A 132 -1.41 3.34 -5.02
CA LEU A 132 0.05 3.22 -4.85
C LEU A 132 0.49 3.82 -3.51
N VAL A 133 0.10 5.06 -3.23
CA VAL A 133 0.44 5.75 -1.99
C VAL A 133 -0.24 5.10 -0.78
N TYR A 134 -1.54 4.80 -0.89
CA TYR A 134 -2.31 4.20 0.19
C TYR A 134 -1.74 2.84 0.61
N SER A 135 -1.49 1.92 -0.34
CA SER A 135 -0.99 0.58 -0.04
C SER A 135 0.39 0.61 0.60
N GLY A 136 1.28 1.48 0.12
CA GLY A 136 2.59 1.67 0.72
C GLY A 136 2.51 2.10 2.19
N THR A 137 1.64 3.07 2.50
CA THR A 137 1.48 3.56 3.87
C THR A 137 0.77 2.58 4.80
N VAL A 138 -0.13 1.74 4.28
CA VAL A 138 -0.76 0.65 5.05
C VAL A 138 0.28 -0.36 5.55
N VAL A 139 1.31 -0.63 4.77
CA VAL A 139 2.41 -1.54 5.16
C VAL A 139 3.45 -0.82 6.03
N LEU A 140 3.74 0.45 5.74
CA LEU A 140 4.74 1.23 6.45
C LEU A 140 4.42 1.39 7.95
N ILE A 141 3.17 1.67 8.31
CA ILE A 141 2.79 1.93 9.70
C ILE A 141 3.05 0.74 10.63
N PRO A 142 2.56 -0.49 10.35
CA PRO A 142 2.88 -1.64 11.19
C PRO A 142 4.38 -1.97 11.24
N LEU A 143 5.10 -1.80 10.14
CA LEU A 143 6.56 -2.00 10.11
C LEU A 143 7.27 -1.00 11.02
N LEU A 144 6.93 0.29 10.93
CA LEU A 144 7.48 1.33 11.78
C LEU A 144 7.23 1.04 13.27
N LEU A 145 5.99 0.67 13.63
CA LEU A 145 5.62 0.36 15.00
C LEU A 145 6.40 -0.84 15.57
N GLN A 146 6.59 -1.88 14.77
CA GLN A 146 7.31 -3.08 15.22
C GLN A 146 8.82 -2.87 15.26
N GLN A 147 9.41 -2.22 14.25
CA GLN A 147 10.88 -2.09 14.16
C GLN A 147 11.43 -0.99 15.04
N VAL A 148 10.71 0.12 15.21
CA VAL A 148 11.19 1.30 15.92
C VAL A 148 10.64 1.37 17.35
N TYR A 149 9.33 1.18 17.51
CA TYR A 149 8.65 1.35 18.80
C TYR A 149 8.50 0.04 19.58
N ASN A 150 9.04 -1.08 19.07
CA ASN A 150 8.99 -2.41 19.68
C ASN A 150 7.55 -2.90 20.01
N TYR A 151 6.56 -2.48 19.25
CA TYR A 151 5.21 -3.01 19.37
C TYR A 151 5.20 -4.48 18.92
N THR A 152 4.39 -5.31 19.60
CA THR A 152 4.08 -6.64 19.07
C THR A 152 3.19 -6.51 17.84
N ALA A 153 3.09 -7.56 17.04
CA ALA A 153 2.21 -7.56 15.85
C ALA A 153 0.75 -7.29 16.23
N THR A 154 0.29 -7.78 17.40
CA THR A 154 -1.05 -7.49 17.94
C THR A 154 -1.26 -6.00 18.21
N TRP A 155 -0.33 -5.36 18.91
CA TRP A 155 -0.45 -3.93 19.24
C TRP A 155 -0.33 -3.05 17.99
N ALA A 156 0.52 -3.41 17.05
CA ALA A 156 0.61 -2.72 15.75
C ALA A 156 -0.70 -2.87 14.95
N GLY A 157 -1.29 -4.05 14.96
CA GLY A 157 -2.60 -4.32 14.35
C GLY A 157 -3.73 -3.53 15.00
N LEU A 158 -3.76 -3.43 16.34
CA LEU A 158 -4.74 -2.64 17.09
C LEU A 158 -4.61 -1.15 16.80
N ALA A 159 -3.38 -0.62 16.68
CA ALA A 159 -3.14 0.78 16.32
C ALA A 159 -3.56 1.10 14.87
N ALA A 160 -3.44 0.15 13.96
CA ALA A 160 -3.86 0.29 12.56
C ALA A 160 -5.39 0.13 12.37
N ALA A 161 -6.06 -0.66 13.20
CA ALA A 161 -7.48 -1.05 13.06
C ALA A 161 -8.49 0.11 13.01
N PRO A 162 -8.31 1.24 13.73
CA PRO A 162 -9.29 2.34 13.75
C PRO A 162 -9.65 2.90 12.37
N VAL A 163 -8.80 2.74 11.35
CA VAL A 163 -9.10 3.14 9.96
C VAL A 163 -10.37 2.48 9.39
N GLY A 164 -10.75 1.33 9.89
CA GLY A 164 -11.94 0.60 9.44
C GLY A 164 -13.24 1.01 10.12
N LEU A 165 -13.22 1.79 11.22
CA LEU A 165 -14.42 2.13 11.98
C LEU A 165 -15.36 3.03 11.20
N LEU A 166 -14.87 4.14 10.67
CA LEU A 166 -15.69 5.08 9.91
C LEU A 166 -16.25 4.47 8.60
N PRO A 167 -15.52 3.68 7.81
CA PRO A 167 -16.09 2.98 6.67
C PRO A 167 -17.28 2.09 7.01
N ILE A 168 -17.24 1.35 8.12
CA ILE A 168 -18.36 0.50 8.55
C ILE A 168 -19.61 1.34 8.86
N LEU A 169 -19.43 2.46 9.53
CA LEU A 169 -20.54 3.36 9.90
C LEU A 169 -21.09 4.14 8.70
N LEU A 170 -20.22 4.59 7.80
CA LEU A 170 -20.56 5.48 6.69
C LEU A 170 -20.96 4.74 5.41
N ALA A 171 -20.50 3.52 5.18
CA ALA A 171 -20.83 2.77 3.96
C ALA A 171 -22.36 2.59 3.73
N PRO A 172 -23.18 2.24 4.72
CA PRO A 172 -24.63 2.17 4.55
C PRO A 172 -25.26 3.53 4.22
N ILE A 173 -24.72 4.61 4.80
CA ILE A 173 -25.20 5.99 4.58
C ILE A 173 -24.86 6.41 3.15
N ILE A 174 -23.61 6.22 2.72
CA ILE A 174 -23.14 6.53 1.37
C ILE A 174 -23.92 5.69 0.35
N GLY A 175 -24.14 4.39 0.61
CA GLY A 175 -24.93 3.52 -0.26
C GLY A 175 -26.38 3.98 -0.43
N LYS A 176 -27.03 4.42 0.67
CA LYS A 176 -28.43 4.88 0.63
C LYS A 176 -28.59 6.26 0.00
N PHE A 177 -27.68 7.16 0.25
CA PHE A 177 -27.75 8.56 -0.20
C PHE A 177 -26.88 8.85 -1.43
N GLY A 178 -26.10 7.89 -1.91
CA GLY A 178 -25.14 8.04 -3.00
C GLY A 178 -25.77 8.58 -4.29
N ASN A 179 -27.05 8.25 -4.57
CA ASN A 179 -27.78 8.78 -5.72
C ASN A 179 -28.20 10.26 -5.58
N LYS A 180 -28.10 10.83 -4.36
CA LYS A 180 -28.47 12.21 -4.06
C LYS A 180 -27.26 13.12 -3.86
N ILE A 181 -26.09 12.56 -3.65
CA ILE A 181 -24.84 13.28 -3.38
C ILE A 181 -23.99 13.20 -4.65
N ASP A 182 -23.43 14.32 -5.07
CA ASP A 182 -22.44 14.31 -6.16
C ASP A 182 -21.20 13.53 -5.70
N MET A 183 -20.92 12.42 -6.38
CA MET A 183 -19.78 11.54 -6.09
C MET A 183 -18.44 12.29 -6.17
N ARG A 184 -18.37 13.38 -6.94
CA ARG A 184 -17.17 14.21 -7.04
C ARG A 184 -16.84 14.89 -5.71
N ILE A 185 -17.87 15.35 -4.98
CA ILE A 185 -17.70 15.95 -3.65
C ILE A 185 -17.11 14.92 -2.68
N LEU A 186 -17.59 13.68 -2.71
CA LEU A 186 -17.08 12.61 -1.86
C LEU A 186 -15.60 12.30 -2.14
N ILE A 187 -15.22 12.24 -3.42
CA ILE A 187 -13.81 12.01 -3.82
C ILE A 187 -12.93 13.18 -3.39
N THR A 188 -13.40 14.41 -3.59
CA THR A 188 -12.73 15.64 -3.15
C THR A 188 -12.46 15.62 -1.64
N VAL A 189 -13.49 15.30 -0.84
CA VAL A 189 -13.37 15.15 0.62
C VAL A 189 -12.37 14.05 0.97
N SER A 190 -12.44 12.91 0.27
CA SER A 190 -11.51 11.81 0.48
C SER A 190 -10.05 12.22 0.27
N PHE A 191 -9.74 12.85 -0.86
CA PHE A 191 -8.36 13.28 -1.17
C PHE A 191 -7.87 14.33 -0.17
N MET A 192 -8.72 15.27 0.21
CA MET A 192 -8.39 16.28 1.23
C MET A 192 -8.09 15.63 2.58
N VAL A 193 -8.92 14.70 3.04
CA VAL A 193 -8.72 14.01 4.33
C VAL A 193 -7.47 13.13 4.27
N TYR A 194 -7.19 12.44 3.16
CA TYR A 194 -5.92 11.72 3.00
C TYR A 194 -4.73 12.66 3.10
N ALA A 195 -4.74 13.78 2.37
CA ALA A 195 -3.66 14.76 2.41
C ALA A 195 -3.43 15.29 3.84
N LEU A 196 -4.51 15.66 4.54
CA LEU A 196 -4.45 16.17 5.91
C LEU A 196 -3.92 15.12 6.90
N THR A 197 -4.36 13.86 6.79
CA THR A 197 -3.90 12.80 7.70
C THR A 197 -2.47 12.39 7.45
N PHE A 198 -2.01 12.39 6.21
CA PHE A 198 -0.60 12.16 5.92
C PHE A 198 0.28 13.32 6.35
N TYR A 199 -0.15 14.56 6.12
CA TYR A 199 0.53 15.74 6.66
C TYR A 199 0.61 15.70 8.19
N TRP A 200 -0.49 15.37 8.86
CA TRP A 200 -0.52 15.24 10.32
C TRP A 200 0.56 14.26 10.80
N ARG A 201 0.63 13.05 10.24
CA ARG A 201 1.69 12.08 10.59
C ARG A 201 3.09 12.61 10.32
N ALA A 202 3.29 13.26 9.18
CA ALA A 202 4.60 13.79 8.79
C ALA A 202 5.16 14.83 9.78
N VAL A 203 4.31 15.50 10.55
CA VAL A 203 4.73 16.54 11.51
C VAL A 203 4.62 16.13 12.97
N THR A 204 3.96 14.99 13.27
CA THR A 204 3.73 14.57 14.67
C THR A 204 4.43 13.26 15.03
N PHE A 205 4.95 12.50 14.06
CA PHE A 205 5.62 11.25 14.39
C PHE A 205 7.03 11.54 14.92
N GLU A 206 7.22 11.20 16.19
CA GLU A 206 8.39 11.48 17.01
C GLU A 206 8.89 10.19 17.69
N PRO A 207 10.09 10.17 18.31
CA PRO A 207 10.58 9.00 19.02
C PRO A 207 9.71 8.53 20.20
N GLU A 208 8.95 9.43 20.81
CA GLU A 208 8.14 9.16 22.00
C GLU A 208 6.63 9.15 21.68
N MET A 209 6.24 8.44 20.61
CA MET A 209 4.82 8.33 20.27
C MET A 209 4.03 7.43 21.22
N THR A 210 2.84 7.87 21.55
CA THR A 210 1.84 7.05 22.24
C THR A 210 0.97 6.27 21.25
N PHE A 211 0.22 5.29 21.75
CA PHE A 211 -0.76 4.56 20.95
C PHE A 211 -1.78 5.50 20.25
N MET A 212 -2.20 6.57 20.95
CA MET A 212 -3.20 7.50 20.40
C MET A 212 -2.65 8.37 19.28
N ASP A 213 -1.37 8.67 19.27
CA ASP A 213 -0.73 9.44 18.19
C ASP A 213 -0.76 8.71 16.85
N VAL A 214 -0.87 7.37 16.89
CA VAL A 214 -1.06 6.54 15.69
C VAL A 214 -2.55 6.26 15.43
N ALA A 215 -3.31 5.88 16.47
CA ALA A 215 -4.69 5.44 16.32
C ALA A 215 -5.64 6.57 15.88
N LEU A 216 -5.41 7.81 16.33
CA LEU A 216 -6.28 8.94 16.00
C LEU A 216 -6.17 9.37 14.53
N PRO A 217 -4.98 9.56 13.93
CA PRO A 217 -4.87 9.76 12.48
C PRO A 217 -5.45 8.60 11.66
N GLN A 218 -5.32 7.34 12.13
CA GLN A 218 -5.93 6.18 11.47
C GLN A 218 -7.46 6.27 11.49
N PHE A 219 -8.05 6.64 12.61
CA PHE A 219 -9.50 6.83 12.73
C PHE A 219 -9.99 7.91 11.75
N VAL A 220 -9.34 9.09 11.74
CA VAL A 220 -9.71 10.19 10.83
C VAL A 220 -9.52 9.77 9.35
N GLN A 221 -8.45 9.04 9.02
CA GLN A 221 -8.23 8.49 7.68
C GLN A 221 -9.36 7.56 7.25
N GLY A 222 -10.05 6.91 8.19
CA GLY A 222 -11.24 6.09 7.90
C GLY A 222 -12.33 6.85 7.16
N LEU A 223 -12.49 8.16 7.38
CA LEU A 223 -13.41 9.00 6.61
C LEU A 223 -12.99 9.05 5.13
N ALA A 224 -11.70 9.22 4.86
CA ALA A 224 -11.18 9.19 3.50
C ALA A 224 -11.45 7.84 2.82
N VAL A 225 -11.16 6.73 3.51
CA VAL A 225 -11.43 5.37 3.00
C VAL A 225 -12.90 5.17 2.66
N ALA A 226 -13.82 5.63 3.52
CA ALA A 226 -15.26 5.52 3.28
C ALA A 226 -15.72 6.27 2.02
N CYS A 227 -15.16 7.45 1.77
CA CYS A 227 -15.51 8.31 0.64
C CYS A 227 -14.70 8.01 -0.64
N PHE A 228 -13.74 7.06 -0.60
CA PHE A 228 -12.82 6.80 -1.70
C PHE A 228 -13.31 5.72 -2.65
N PHE A 229 -13.48 4.49 -2.15
CA PHE A 229 -13.59 3.31 -3.00
C PHE A 229 -14.84 3.30 -3.88
N MET A 230 -16.02 3.45 -3.29
CA MET A 230 -17.29 3.36 -4.02
C MET A 230 -17.49 4.54 -4.98
N PRO A 231 -17.32 5.81 -4.56
CA PRO A 231 -17.50 6.94 -5.46
C PRO A 231 -16.54 6.94 -6.64
N LEU A 232 -15.27 6.64 -6.42
CA LEU A 232 -14.24 6.65 -7.47
C LEU A 232 -14.51 5.55 -8.50
N THR A 233 -14.85 4.33 -8.07
CA THR A 233 -15.23 3.24 -8.96
C THR A 233 -16.46 3.61 -9.79
N THR A 234 -17.48 4.20 -9.16
CA THR A 234 -18.73 4.59 -9.83
C THR A 234 -18.47 5.62 -10.92
N ILE A 235 -17.68 6.67 -10.65
CA ILE A 235 -17.35 7.69 -11.66
C ILE A 235 -16.49 7.12 -12.77
N THR A 236 -15.49 6.31 -12.44
CA THR A 236 -14.58 5.72 -13.42
C THR A 236 -15.31 4.86 -14.44
N LEU A 237 -16.29 4.07 -14.00
CA LEU A 237 -17.07 3.19 -14.86
C LEU A 237 -18.28 3.88 -15.48
N SER A 238 -18.59 5.13 -15.09
CA SER A 238 -19.75 5.85 -15.62
C SER A 238 -19.62 6.19 -17.10
N GLY A 239 -20.74 6.06 -17.84
CA GLY A 239 -20.80 6.40 -19.26
C GLY A 239 -20.21 5.35 -20.21
N LEU A 240 -19.79 4.20 -19.69
CA LEU A 240 -19.38 3.07 -20.53
C LEU A 240 -20.58 2.23 -20.95
N PRO A 241 -20.57 1.65 -22.17
CA PRO A 241 -21.62 0.74 -22.63
C PRO A 241 -21.67 -0.52 -21.76
N PRO A 242 -22.88 -1.09 -21.52
CA PRO A 242 -23.05 -2.28 -20.68
C PRO A 242 -22.19 -3.47 -21.12
N GLU A 243 -21.98 -3.64 -22.42
CA GLU A 243 -21.19 -4.72 -23.01
C GLU A 243 -19.71 -4.64 -22.61
N LYS A 244 -19.19 -3.44 -22.35
CA LYS A 244 -17.79 -3.20 -21.96
C LYS A 244 -17.59 -3.12 -20.44
N MET A 245 -18.65 -3.16 -19.65
CA MET A 245 -18.59 -2.95 -18.20
C MET A 245 -17.73 -4.02 -17.50
N ALA A 246 -17.83 -5.28 -17.92
CA ALA A 246 -17.05 -6.37 -17.33
C ALA A 246 -15.53 -6.19 -17.58
N SER A 247 -15.15 -5.92 -18.83
CA SER A 247 -13.76 -5.65 -19.21
C SER A 247 -13.21 -4.41 -18.51
N ALA A 248 -13.99 -3.34 -18.45
CA ALA A 248 -13.61 -2.09 -17.78
C ALA A 248 -13.39 -2.31 -16.28
N SER A 249 -14.29 -3.03 -15.61
CA SER A 249 -14.16 -3.35 -14.18
C SER A 249 -12.94 -4.23 -13.90
N SER A 250 -12.68 -5.22 -14.75
CA SER A 250 -11.49 -6.08 -14.64
C SER A 250 -10.21 -5.29 -14.80
N LEU A 251 -10.11 -4.46 -15.84
CA LEU A 251 -8.95 -3.62 -16.09
C LEU A 251 -8.71 -2.59 -14.97
N PHE A 252 -9.78 -1.93 -14.51
CA PHE A 252 -9.71 -1.01 -13.38
C PHE A 252 -9.18 -1.68 -12.11
N ASN A 253 -9.69 -2.87 -11.75
CA ASN A 253 -9.23 -3.62 -10.59
C ASN A 253 -7.79 -4.12 -10.76
N PHE A 254 -7.42 -4.55 -11.96
CA PHE A 254 -6.05 -4.96 -12.28
C PHE A 254 -5.06 -3.81 -12.06
N LEU A 255 -5.31 -2.65 -12.68
CA LEU A 255 -4.44 -1.48 -12.56
C LEU A 255 -4.32 -1.01 -11.10
N ARG A 256 -5.44 -0.98 -10.37
CA ARG A 256 -5.47 -0.66 -8.96
C ARG A 256 -4.59 -1.61 -8.13
N THR A 257 -4.74 -2.92 -8.33
CA THR A 257 -4.00 -3.93 -7.57
C THR A 257 -2.51 -3.86 -7.89
N LEU A 258 -2.17 -3.75 -9.18
CA LEU A 258 -0.78 -3.59 -9.63
C LEU A 258 -0.14 -2.33 -9.01
N ALA A 259 -0.84 -1.19 -9.06
CA ALA A 259 -0.37 0.03 -8.46
C ALA A 259 -0.15 -0.10 -6.94
N GLY A 260 -1.06 -0.81 -6.25
CA GLY A 260 -0.90 -1.10 -4.82
C GLY A 260 0.33 -1.93 -4.51
N SER A 261 0.59 -2.94 -5.30
CA SER A 261 1.76 -3.82 -5.16
C SER A 261 3.07 -3.06 -5.40
N VAL A 262 3.14 -2.32 -6.50
CA VAL A 262 4.28 -1.42 -6.78
C VAL A 262 4.47 -0.39 -5.66
N GLY A 263 3.37 0.18 -5.15
CA GLY A 263 3.39 1.15 -4.07
C GLY A 263 3.96 0.60 -2.77
N THR A 264 3.63 -0.63 -2.43
CA THR A 264 4.18 -1.31 -1.25
C THR A 264 5.70 -1.50 -1.37
N SER A 265 6.16 -2.05 -2.48
CA SER A 265 7.59 -2.30 -2.71
C SER A 265 8.38 -0.99 -2.79
N LEU A 266 7.86 0.01 -3.50
CA LEU A 266 8.49 1.33 -3.61
C LEU A 266 8.59 2.04 -2.25
N THR A 267 7.52 2.03 -1.47
CA THR A 267 7.49 2.66 -0.14
C THR A 267 8.50 2.00 0.79
N THR A 268 8.54 0.67 0.82
CA THR A 268 9.49 -0.09 1.64
C THR A 268 10.93 0.21 1.21
N PHE A 269 11.22 0.19 -0.09
CA PHE A 269 12.52 0.56 -0.62
C PHE A 269 12.93 1.98 -0.23
N MET A 270 12.05 2.95 -0.44
CA MET A 270 12.32 4.35 -0.08
C MET A 270 12.59 4.48 1.42
N TRP A 271 11.82 3.82 2.26
CA TRP A 271 11.94 3.91 3.72
C TRP A 271 13.32 3.47 4.20
N TYR A 272 13.79 2.31 3.75
CA TYR A 272 15.12 1.81 4.12
C TYR A 272 16.26 2.62 3.51
N ASN A 273 16.08 3.10 2.28
CA ASN A 273 17.10 3.93 1.64
C ASN A 273 17.23 5.30 2.33
N ARG A 274 16.09 5.91 2.72
CA ARG A 274 16.10 7.17 3.49
C ARG A 274 16.66 6.97 4.88
N GLU A 275 16.38 5.85 5.54
CA GLU A 275 17.04 5.50 6.80
C GLU A 275 18.57 5.49 6.67
N ALA A 276 19.12 4.78 5.68
CA ALA A 276 20.56 4.70 5.45
C ALA A 276 21.19 6.10 5.22
N VAL A 277 20.54 6.97 4.47
CA VAL A 277 20.98 8.35 4.25
C VAL A 277 20.98 9.13 5.57
N HIS A 278 19.87 9.11 6.32
CA HIS A 278 19.77 9.83 7.59
C HIS A 278 20.67 9.25 8.66
N HIS A 279 20.85 7.93 8.70
CA HIS A 279 21.81 7.27 9.59
C HIS A 279 23.22 7.83 9.36
N THR A 280 23.66 7.93 8.12
CA THR A 280 24.97 8.49 7.78
C THR A 280 25.08 9.96 8.22
N GLN A 281 24.08 10.79 7.90
CA GLN A 281 24.07 12.21 8.27
C GLN A 281 24.09 12.42 9.79
N LEU A 282 23.32 11.64 10.54
CA LEU A 282 23.29 11.71 12.01
C LEU A 282 24.61 11.24 12.62
N THR A 283 25.24 10.23 12.03
CA THR A 283 26.52 9.69 12.52
C THR A 283 27.66 10.69 12.30
N GLU A 284 27.64 11.46 11.22
CA GLU A 284 28.66 12.49 10.97
C GLU A 284 28.75 13.56 12.07
N ALA A 285 27.64 13.84 12.75
CA ALA A 285 27.60 14.79 13.86
C ALA A 285 28.22 14.23 15.16
N ILE A 286 28.43 12.90 15.25
CA ILE A 286 28.93 12.23 16.44
C ILE A 286 30.44 12.07 16.33
N THR A 287 31.17 13.03 16.85
CA THR A 287 32.62 12.99 16.85
C THR A 287 33.17 13.09 18.30
N PRO A 288 34.36 12.58 18.56
CA PRO A 288 35.01 12.75 19.87
C PRO A 288 35.25 14.21 20.28
N TYR A 289 35.22 15.12 19.31
CA TYR A 289 35.40 16.55 19.54
C TYR A 289 34.06 17.31 19.74
N ASN A 290 32.93 16.65 19.53
CA ASN A 290 31.63 17.28 19.76
C ASN A 290 31.31 17.26 21.28
N PRO A 291 31.10 18.44 21.91
CA PRO A 291 30.86 18.53 23.36
C PRO A 291 29.59 17.76 23.78
N ILE A 292 28.56 17.72 22.94
CA ILE A 292 27.30 17.00 23.21
C ILE A 292 27.56 15.50 23.22
N SER A 293 28.35 14.99 22.27
CA SER A 293 28.74 13.59 22.24
C SER A 293 29.55 13.21 23.50
N GLN A 294 30.51 14.03 23.89
CA GLN A 294 31.30 13.80 25.11
C GLN A 294 30.43 13.77 26.37
N GLN A 295 29.50 14.74 26.50
CA GLN A 295 28.56 14.80 27.59
C GLN A 295 27.67 13.57 27.65
N PHE A 296 27.18 13.10 26.49
CA PHE A 296 26.37 11.88 26.38
C PHE A 296 27.15 10.65 26.88
N PHE A 297 28.38 10.44 26.40
CA PHE A 297 29.21 9.33 26.82
C PHE A 297 29.53 9.39 28.33
N GLN A 298 29.82 10.58 28.89
CA GLN A 298 30.02 10.76 30.34
C GLN A 298 28.75 10.44 31.14
N THR A 299 27.59 10.88 30.65
CA THR A 299 26.32 10.59 31.31
C THR A 299 26.05 9.09 31.35
N MET A 300 26.26 8.39 30.24
CA MET A 300 26.06 6.94 30.15
C MET A 300 27.05 6.16 31.00
N ALA A 301 28.30 6.64 31.11
CA ALA A 301 29.29 6.09 32.03
C ALA A 301 28.85 6.21 33.50
N ASN A 302 28.21 7.32 33.90
CA ASN A 302 27.63 7.50 35.23
C ASN A 302 26.50 6.52 35.54
N PHE A 303 25.76 6.06 34.49
CA PHE A 303 24.78 4.98 34.61
C PHE A 303 25.39 3.57 34.59
N GLY A 304 26.70 3.46 34.53
CA GLY A 304 27.44 2.18 34.58
C GLY A 304 27.62 1.48 33.24
N LEU A 305 27.30 2.14 32.12
CA LEU A 305 27.54 1.60 30.79
C LEU A 305 29.02 1.81 30.41
N ASN A 306 29.63 0.78 29.85
CA ASN A 306 30.95 0.93 29.24
C ASN A 306 30.86 1.61 27.86
N GLU A 307 31.99 2.04 27.32
CA GLU A 307 32.04 2.78 26.04
C GLU A 307 31.44 2.00 24.89
N GLN A 308 31.66 0.69 24.80
CA GLN A 308 31.08 -0.17 23.76
C GLN A 308 29.54 -0.30 23.87
N GLN A 309 29.02 -0.42 25.10
CA GLN A 309 27.58 -0.45 25.36
C GLN A 309 26.94 0.88 25.01
N THR A 310 27.58 1.98 25.38
CA THR A 310 27.11 3.35 25.02
C THR A 310 27.08 3.55 23.51
N ALA A 311 28.13 3.15 22.81
CA ALA A 311 28.18 3.24 21.35
C ALA A 311 27.11 2.40 20.68
N SER A 312 26.85 1.17 21.16
CA SER A 312 25.81 0.29 20.66
C SER A 312 24.41 0.86 20.91
N TYR A 313 24.17 1.45 22.09
CA TYR A 313 22.91 2.13 22.41
C TYR A 313 22.69 3.33 21.49
N LEU A 314 23.71 4.18 21.30
CA LEU A 314 23.65 5.34 20.43
C LEU A 314 23.38 4.96 18.97
N ALA A 315 24.07 3.94 18.46
CA ALA A 315 23.83 3.43 17.09
C ALA A 315 22.38 3.00 16.89
N ARG A 316 21.78 2.32 17.89
CA ARG A 316 20.38 1.91 17.85
C ARG A 316 19.44 3.12 17.83
N GLN A 317 19.73 4.18 18.61
CA GLN A 317 18.93 5.41 18.61
C GLN A 317 19.01 6.14 17.27
N ILE A 318 20.21 6.20 16.67
CA ILE A 318 20.41 6.81 15.35
C ILE A 318 19.60 6.07 14.28
N THR A 319 19.67 4.75 14.26
CA THR A 319 18.91 3.92 13.33
C THR A 319 17.40 4.15 13.51
N ALA A 320 16.91 4.16 14.75
CA ALA A 320 15.49 4.43 15.03
C ALA A 320 15.08 5.82 14.52
N GLN A 321 15.90 6.84 14.78
CA GLN A 321 15.67 8.20 14.31
C GLN A 321 15.68 8.29 12.78
N GLY A 322 16.61 7.60 12.12
CA GLY A 322 16.67 7.51 10.67
C GLY A 322 15.39 6.93 10.06
N PHE A 323 14.84 5.87 10.65
CA PHE A 323 13.58 5.28 10.24
C PHE A 323 12.38 6.22 10.45
N ILE A 324 12.33 6.98 11.54
CA ILE A 324 11.25 7.94 11.80
C ILE A 324 11.30 9.07 10.77
N ILE A 325 12.47 9.66 10.53
CA ILE A 325 12.64 10.74 9.55
C ILE A 325 12.27 10.25 8.16
N GLY A 326 12.74 9.05 7.75
CA GLY A 326 12.39 8.45 6.47
C GLY A 326 10.89 8.19 6.32
N ALA A 327 10.19 7.78 7.38
CA ALA A 327 8.75 7.61 7.37
C ALA A 327 8.02 8.96 7.23
N ASN A 328 8.48 10.00 7.94
CA ASN A 328 7.91 11.35 7.85
C ASN A 328 8.04 11.94 6.45
N GLU A 329 9.18 11.73 5.76
CA GLU A 329 9.36 12.14 4.38
C GLU A 329 8.39 11.43 3.42
N ILE A 330 8.15 10.14 3.63
CA ILE A 330 7.17 9.37 2.84
C ILE A 330 5.75 9.89 3.09
N PHE A 331 5.39 10.20 4.33
CA PHE A 331 4.09 10.80 4.63
C PHE A 331 3.95 12.20 4.01
N TRP A 332 5.00 13.01 3.99
CA TRP A 332 5.03 14.28 3.28
C TRP A 332 4.77 14.11 1.78
N LEU A 333 5.50 13.20 1.14
CA LEU A 333 5.32 12.89 -0.28
C LEU A 333 3.91 12.38 -0.57
N SER A 334 3.37 11.56 0.33
CA SER A 334 1.99 11.05 0.26
C SER A 334 0.97 12.19 0.33
N ALA A 335 1.15 13.13 1.25
CA ALA A 335 0.28 14.30 1.38
C ALA A 335 0.28 15.17 0.12
N ILE A 336 1.47 15.45 -0.44
CA ILE A 336 1.62 16.20 -1.70
C ILE A 336 0.93 15.47 -2.85
N THR A 337 1.11 14.16 -2.96
CA THR A 337 0.48 13.36 -4.02
C THR A 337 -1.04 13.44 -3.96
N PHE A 338 -1.65 13.32 -2.77
CA PHE A 338 -3.10 13.46 -2.63
C PHE A 338 -3.59 14.90 -2.86
N LEU A 339 -2.80 15.92 -2.53
CA LEU A 339 -3.11 17.30 -2.92
C LEU A 339 -3.03 17.51 -4.44
N ALA A 340 -2.07 16.89 -5.12
CA ALA A 340 -1.97 16.94 -6.57
C ALA A 340 -3.15 16.24 -7.28
N LEU A 341 -3.69 15.17 -6.69
CA LEU A 341 -4.86 14.46 -7.20
C LEU A 341 -6.17 15.23 -6.98
N PHE A 342 -6.17 16.22 -6.09
CA PHE A 342 -7.31 17.11 -5.83
C PHE A 342 -7.55 18.12 -6.97
N ILE A 343 -6.49 18.53 -7.68
CA ILE A 343 -6.53 19.50 -8.78
C ILE A 343 -6.94 18.81 -10.08
#